data_a0eda7ab80d1b184cf845f5617289a96
#
_entry.id   a0eda7ab80d1b184cf845f5617289a96
#
_cell.length_a   1.000
_cell.length_b   1.000
_cell.length_c   1.000
_cell.angle_alpha   90.00
_cell.angle_beta   90.00
_cell.angle_gamma   90.00
#
_symmetry.space_group_name_H-M   'P 1'
#
loop_
_entity.id
_entity.type
_entity.pdbx_description
1 polymer ?
#
loop_
_entity_poly.entity_id
_entity_poly.type
_entity_poly.pdbx_seq_one_letter_code
_entity_poly.pdbx_strand_id
1 'polypeptide(L)'
;GEEKFFEATMSDSGVILLAPHIGNWEILAFYLCDEIKSTWLYQPPKFDLLDNLITKSRSRAGIVMTPTNRTGVSNVLSALNRGEVVGILPDQVPPIEGGKFSPFFGEPALTMTLVSKLVQRTPAKVFCGIAKRLPNGIGYKVVVEEAMDGIYSSKLEESLAALNETIEKSILTTVEQYSWEYKRFRKTSDGSRFY
;
A
#
# COMPACT_ATOMS: atom_id res chain seq x y z
N GLY A 1 11.95 -12.49 3.43
CA GLY A 1 10.72 -12.84 2.66
C GLY A 1 10.72 -12.31 1.25
N GLU A 2 11.80 -11.62 0.82
CA GLU A 2 11.87 -11.02 -0.53
C GLU A 2 11.90 -12.05 -1.67
N GLU A 3 12.41 -13.25 -1.41
CA GLU A 3 12.49 -14.35 -2.40
C GLU A 3 11.12 -14.64 -3.00
N LYS A 4 10.10 -14.82 -2.17
CA LYS A 4 8.73 -15.06 -2.61
C LYS A 4 8.13 -13.88 -3.39
N PHE A 5 8.50 -12.64 -3.00
CA PHE A 5 8.09 -11.45 -3.75
C PHE A 5 8.69 -11.46 -5.15
N PHE A 6 10.00 -11.69 -5.28
CA PHE A 6 10.67 -11.75 -6.58
C PHE A 6 10.16 -12.93 -7.44
N GLU A 7 9.94 -14.10 -6.86
CA GLU A 7 9.29 -15.21 -7.56
C GLU A 7 7.91 -14.82 -8.11
N ALA A 8 7.11 -14.09 -7.32
CA ALA A 8 5.80 -13.62 -7.76
C ALA A 8 5.88 -12.61 -8.91
N THR A 9 6.91 -11.73 -8.94
CA THR A 9 7.10 -10.77 -10.03
C THR A 9 7.53 -11.41 -11.36
N MET A 10 8.03 -12.64 -11.32
CA MET A 10 8.36 -13.41 -12.53
C MET A 10 7.14 -14.10 -13.14
N SER A 11 5.99 -14.06 -12.47
CA SER A 11 4.74 -14.62 -12.99
C SER A 11 3.91 -13.55 -13.71
N ASP A 12 3.07 -13.97 -14.66
CA ASP A 12 2.16 -13.06 -15.39
C ASP A 12 0.97 -12.58 -14.53
N SER A 13 0.92 -12.94 -13.25
CA SER A 13 -0.22 -12.65 -12.37
C SER A 13 -0.29 -11.20 -11.90
N GLY A 14 0.83 -10.47 -11.97
CA GLY A 14 0.97 -9.16 -11.33
C GLY A 14 1.11 -9.24 -9.81
N VAL A 15 1.62 -8.18 -9.21
CA VAL A 15 1.85 -8.11 -7.76
C VAL A 15 1.33 -6.80 -7.19
N ILE A 16 0.56 -6.85 -6.12
CA ILE A 16 0.20 -5.70 -5.29
C ILE A 16 1.14 -5.65 -4.10
N LEU A 17 1.97 -4.61 -4.01
CA LEU A 17 2.82 -4.33 -2.86
C LEU A 17 2.14 -3.28 -1.96
N LEU A 18 1.67 -3.71 -0.81
CA LEU A 18 1.20 -2.84 0.25
C LEU A 18 2.39 -2.25 0.98
N ALA A 19 2.48 -0.93 1.02
CA ALA A 19 3.57 -0.19 1.65
C ALA A 19 2.99 0.79 2.70
N PRO A 20 2.62 0.31 3.89
CA PRO A 20 2.11 1.19 4.94
C PRO A 20 3.17 2.21 5.38
N HIS A 21 2.73 3.31 5.99
CA HIS A 21 3.63 4.39 6.44
C HIS A 21 4.43 3.96 7.69
N ILE A 22 5.30 2.95 7.52
CA ILE A 22 6.20 2.39 8.52
C ILE A 22 7.65 2.57 8.06
N GLY A 23 8.49 3.14 8.89
CA GLY A 23 9.90 3.35 8.58
C GLY A 23 10.09 4.27 7.36
N ASN A 24 10.53 3.73 6.22
CA ASN A 24 10.69 4.49 4.98
C ASN A 24 10.16 3.70 3.76
N TRP A 25 8.91 3.95 3.39
CA TRP A 25 8.30 3.28 2.24
C TRP A 25 8.96 3.62 0.89
N GLU A 26 9.64 4.78 0.76
CA GLU A 26 10.37 5.11 -0.47
C GLU A 26 11.61 4.22 -0.65
N ILE A 27 12.34 3.95 0.43
CA ILE A 27 13.46 2.99 0.40
C ILE A 27 12.94 1.58 0.06
N LEU A 28 11.80 1.18 0.61
CA LEU A 28 11.15 -0.07 0.24
C LEU A 28 10.87 -0.14 -1.26
N ALA A 29 10.26 0.92 -1.81
CA ALA A 29 9.93 1.00 -3.23
C ALA A 29 11.19 0.93 -4.11
N PHE A 30 12.24 1.69 -3.79
CA PHE A 30 13.49 1.68 -4.53
C PHE A 30 14.18 0.31 -4.48
N TYR A 31 14.21 -0.32 -3.32
CA TYR A 31 14.87 -1.61 -3.15
C TYR A 31 14.14 -2.76 -3.87
N LEU A 32 12.82 -2.86 -3.70
CA LEU A 32 12.05 -3.98 -4.26
C LEU A 32 11.68 -3.79 -5.74
N CYS A 33 11.64 -2.55 -6.22
CA CYS A 33 11.26 -2.26 -7.59
C CYS A 33 12.44 -1.77 -8.45
N ASP A 34 13.67 -1.94 -7.96
CA ASP A 34 14.88 -1.69 -8.76
C ASP A 34 14.86 -2.62 -9.98
N GLU A 35 14.93 -2.01 -11.18
CA GLU A 35 14.81 -2.71 -12.48
C GLU A 35 13.45 -3.42 -12.74
N ILE A 36 12.47 -3.33 -11.81
CA ILE A 36 11.13 -3.90 -11.98
C ILE A 36 10.15 -2.79 -12.35
N LYS A 37 9.40 -2.98 -13.42
CA LYS A 37 8.32 -2.04 -13.77
C LYS A 37 7.28 -2.00 -12.67
N SER A 38 7.11 -0.83 -12.08
CA SER A 38 6.13 -0.64 -11.00
C SER A 38 5.32 0.65 -11.16
N THR A 39 4.03 0.56 -10.83
CA THR A 39 3.09 1.69 -10.86
C THR A 39 2.58 1.96 -9.45
N TRP A 40 2.78 3.19 -8.96
CA TRP A 40 2.44 3.59 -7.60
C TRP A 40 1.36 4.64 -7.55
N LEU A 41 0.33 4.39 -6.74
CA LEU A 41 -0.68 5.40 -6.44
C LEU A 41 -0.15 6.44 -5.47
N TYR A 42 -0.34 7.71 -5.80
CA TYR A 42 0.04 8.82 -4.93
C TYR A 42 -1.00 9.94 -4.96
N GLN A 43 -1.05 10.71 -3.88
CA GLN A 43 -1.80 11.96 -3.86
C GLN A 43 -0.89 13.08 -4.35
N PRO A 44 -1.17 13.70 -5.51
CA PRO A 44 -0.37 14.82 -5.99
C PRO A 44 -0.35 15.97 -4.97
N PRO A 45 0.82 16.58 -4.69
CA PRO A 45 0.88 17.77 -3.88
C PRO A 45 0.18 18.95 -4.58
N LYS A 46 -0.20 19.95 -3.80
CA LYS A 46 -0.91 21.13 -4.33
C LYS A 46 -0.03 22.05 -5.20
N PHE A 47 1.29 21.89 -5.16
CA PHE A 47 2.25 22.71 -5.87
C PHE A 47 2.88 21.91 -7.01
N ASP A 48 2.64 22.32 -8.26
CA ASP A 48 3.11 21.63 -9.48
C ASP A 48 4.64 21.46 -9.51
N LEU A 49 5.40 22.45 -9.00
CA LEU A 49 6.86 22.37 -8.95
C LEU A 49 7.33 21.23 -8.06
N LEU A 50 6.69 21.03 -6.91
CA LEU A 50 6.98 19.94 -6.00
C LEU A 50 6.58 18.61 -6.60
N ASP A 51 5.43 18.55 -7.26
CA ASP A 51 4.96 17.35 -7.96
C ASP A 51 5.93 16.89 -9.03
N ASN A 52 6.39 17.82 -9.87
CA ASN A 52 7.38 17.55 -10.90
C ASN A 52 8.72 17.06 -10.33
N LEU A 53 9.15 17.60 -9.19
CA LEU A 53 10.39 17.18 -8.54
C LEU A 53 10.28 15.74 -7.99
N ILE A 54 9.17 15.44 -7.33
CA ILE A 54 8.89 14.12 -6.74
C ILE A 54 8.76 13.07 -7.83
N THR A 55 7.93 13.32 -8.85
CA THR A 55 7.71 12.36 -9.94
C THR A 55 8.97 12.11 -10.75
N LYS A 56 9.77 13.16 -11.03
CA LYS A 56 11.05 13.03 -11.72
C LYS A 56 12.09 12.26 -10.90
N SER A 57 12.12 12.43 -9.58
CA SER A 57 13.01 11.68 -8.70
C SER A 57 12.67 10.19 -8.70
N ARG A 58 11.39 9.85 -8.56
CA ARG A 58 10.91 8.47 -8.51
C ARG A 58 10.99 7.77 -9.87
N SER A 59 10.76 8.47 -10.98
CA SER A 59 10.87 7.89 -12.33
C SER A 59 12.27 7.43 -12.69
N ARG A 60 13.32 8.00 -12.07
CA ARG A 60 14.71 7.53 -12.25
C ARG A 60 14.94 6.11 -11.74
N ALA A 61 14.12 5.65 -10.80
CA ALA A 61 14.15 4.30 -10.27
C ALA A 61 13.14 3.35 -10.95
N GLY A 62 12.66 3.70 -12.15
CA GLY A 62 11.68 2.87 -12.87
C GLY A 62 10.25 2.93 -12.32
N ILE A 63 10.00 3.77 -11.31
CA ILE A 63 8.70 3.90 -10.67
C ILE A 63 7.79 4.85 -11.46
N VAL A 64 6.66 4.37 -11.92
CA VAL A 64 5.62 5.19 -12.55
C VAL A 64 4.63 5.67 -11.48
N MET A 65 4.53 6.99 -11.27
CA MET A 65 3.57 7.56 -10.35
C MET A 65 2.23 7.83 -11.04
N THR A 66 1.13 7.45 -10.40
CA THR A 66 -0.22 7.70 -10.94
C THR A 66 -1.14 8.27 -9.85
N PRO A 67 -1.98 9.27 -10.15
CA PRO A 67 -2.78 9.94 -9.13
C PRO A 67 -3.92 9.04 -8.61
N THR A 68 -4.39 9.32 -7.38
CA THR A 68 -5.50 8.60 -6.74
C THR A 68 -6.87 9.02 -7.28
N ASN A 69 -7.07 8.95 -8.59
CA ASN A 69 -8.32 9.24 -9.29
C ASN A 69 -8.72 8.08 -10.22
N ARG A 70 -9.78 8.23 -11.02
CA ARG A 70 -10.26 7.18 -11.93
C ARG A 70 -9.19 6.74 -12.95
N THR A 71 -8.43 7.69 -13.48
CA THR A 71 -7.35 7.40 -14.43
C THR A 71 -6.25 6.59 -13.76
N GLY A 72 -5.83 6.97 -12.55
CA GLY A 72 -4.81 6.24 -11.80
C GLY A 72 -5.25 4.83 -11.43
N VAL A 73 -6.52 4.62 -11.04
CA VAL A 73 -7.07 3.29 -10.79
C VAL A 73 -7.07 2.44 -12.08
N SER A 74 -7.39 3.04 -13.24
CA SER A 74 -7.29 2.35 -14.54
C SER A 74 -5.85 1.97 -14.89
N ASN A 75 -4.89 2.86 -14.63
CA ASN A 75 -3.47 2.59 -14.86
C ASN A 75 -2.95 1.44 -14.00
N VAL A 76 -3.33 1.42 -12.71
CA VAL A 76 -3.02 0.34 -11.78
C VAL A 76 -3.58 -1.00 -12.26
N LEU A 77 -4.85 -1.04 -12.64
CA LEU A 77 -5.47 -2.27 -13.18
C LEU A 77 -4.77 -2.74 -14.45
N SER A 78 -4.43 -1.81 -15.35
CA SER A 78 -3.71 -2.13 -16.58
C SER A 78 -2.30 -2.66 -16.30
N ALA A 79 -1.59 -2.11 -15.30
CA ALA A 79 -0.28 -2.59 -14.88
C ALA A 79 -0.35 -4.03 -14.34
N LEU A 80 -1.31 -4.34 -13.48
CA LEU A 80 -1.53 -5.70 -12.97
C LEU A 80 -1.85 -6.69 -14.10
N ASN A 81 -2.67 -6.30 -15.08
CA ASN A 81 -2.98 -7.14 -16.23
C ASN A 81 -1.77 -7.38 -17.16
N ARG A 82 -0.70 -6.60 -17.05
CA ARG A 82 0.58 -6.84 -17.75
C ARG A 82 1.58 -7.63 -16.89
N GLY A 83 1.19 -8.12 -15.72
CA GLY A 83 2.09 -8.83 -14.80
C GLY A 83 3.04 -7.90 -14.01
N GLU A 84 2.81 -6.58 -14.02
CA GLU A 84 3.68 -5.60 -13.36
C GLU A 84 3.37 -5.45 -11.86
N VAL A 85 4.27 -4.80 -11.12
CA VAL A 85 4.09 -4.47 -9.70
C VAL A 85 3.27 -3.20 -9.56
N VAL A 86 2.37 -3.19 -8.59
CA VAL A 86 1.59 -2.02 -8.19
C VAL A 86 1.81 -1.73 -6.71
N GLY A 87 2.30 -0.51 -6.40
CA GLY A 87 2.48 -0.03 -5.03
C GLY A 87 1.26 0.74 -4.52
N ILE A 88 0.78 0.39 -3.35
CA ILE A 88 -0.35 1.04 -2.68
C ILE A 88 0.00 1.29 -1.22
N LEU A 89 -0.25 2.51 -0.73
CA LEU A 89 -0.15 2.88 0.68
C LEU A 89 -1.56 2.78 1.30
N PRO A 90 -1.87 1.68 2.01
CA PRO A 90 -3.27 1.32 2.30
C PRO A 90 -3.81 1.90 3.60
N ASP A 91 -2.97 2.48 4.45
CA ASP A 91 -3.23 2.78 5.86
C ASP A 91 -3.75 4.21 6.12
N GLN A 92 -3.95 5.02 5.08
CA GLN A 92 -4.58 6.34 5.22
C GLN A 92 -6.09 6.28 4.94
N VAL A 93 -6.81 7.31 5.46
CA VAL A 93 -8.27 7.42 5.33
C VAL A 93 -8.64 7.81 3.90
N PRO A 94 -9.35 6.95 3.16
CA PRO A 94 -9.78 7.27 1.79
C PRO A 94 -10.93 8.29 1.78
N PRO A 95 -11.31 8.85 0.61
CA PRO A 95 -12.61 9.46 0.42
C PRO A 95 -13.73 8.49 0.82
N ILE A 96 -14.86 9.02 1.31
CA ILE A 96 -15.95 8.18 1.85
C ILE A 96 -16.48 7.19 0.81
N GLU A 97 -16.55 7.60 -0.45
CA GLU A 97 -17.04 6.79 -1.57
C GLU A 97 -16.06 5.66 -1.94
N GLY A 98 -14.79 5.80 -1.55
CA GLY A 98 -13.71 4.84 -1.81
C GLY A 98 -13.42 3.91 -0.63
N GLY A 99 -14.14 4.07 0.49
CA GLY A 99 -13.90 3.35 1.73
C GLY A 99 -15.11 2.63 2.29
N LYS A 100 -14.85 1.69 3.19
CA LYS A 100 -15.84 1.05 4.07
C LYS A 100 -15.21 0.87 5.45
N PHE A 101 -16.01 0.95 6.50
CA PHE A 101 -15.50 0.72 7.85
C PHE A 101 -15.16 -0.75 8.04
N SER A 102 -13.98 -1.00 8.60
CA SER A 102 -13.46 -2.31 8.93
C SER A 102 -12.60 -2.21 10.20
N PRO A 103 -12.53 -3.22 11.05
CA PRO A 103 -11.70 -3.19 12.25
C PRO A 103 -10.23 -2.89 11.91
N PHE A 104 -9.62 -2.00 12.70
CA PHE A 104 -8.18 -1.71 12.72
C PHE A 104 -7.78 -1.53 14.19
N PHE A 105 -6.96 -2.45 14.71
CA PHE A 105 -6.69 -2.58 16.15
C PHE A 105 -7.98 -2.64 17.01
N GLY A 106 -8.99 -3.36 16.52
CA GLY A 106 -10.28 -3.52 17.20
C GLY A 106 -11.28 -2.38 16.99
N GLU A 107 -10.84 -1.21 16.50
CA GLU A 107 -11.69 -0.03 16.29
C GLU A 107 -12.12 0.12 14.83
N PRO A 108 -13.37 0.56 14.54
CA PRO A 108 -13.84 0.78 13.18
C PRO A 108 -13.06 1.90 12.50
N ALA A 109 -12.30 1.60 11.45
CA ALA A 109 -11.56 2.55 10.65
C ALA A 109 -12.04 2.55 9.20
N LEU A 110 -12.24 3.73 8.60
CA LEU A 110 -12.60 3.84 7.18
C LEU A 110 -11.43 3.35 6.33
N THR A 111 -11.57 2.17 5.72
CA THR A 111 -10.54 1.42 5.01
C THR A 111 -10.83 1.44 3.51
N MET A 112 -9.78 1.63 2.69
CA MET A 112 -9.93 1.69 1.23
C MET A 112 -10.41 0.36 0.64
N THR A 113 -11.35 0.42 -0.30
CA THR A 113 -11.87 -0.76 -1.00
C THR A 113 -11.08 -1.13 -2.26
N LEU A 114 -10.08 -0.34 -2.62
CA LEU A 114 -9.37 -0.50 -3.88
C LEU A 114 -8.65 -1.85 -3.98
N VAL A 115 -7.90 -2.23 -2.95
CA VAL A 115 -7.14 -3.51 -2.94
C VAL A 115 -8.10 -4.68 -3.14
N SER A 116 -9.19 -4.74 -2.37
CA SER A 116 -10.22 -5.78 -2.51
C SER A 116 -10.82 -5.83 -3.93
N LYS A 117 -11.04 -4.68 -4.56
CA LYS A 117 -11.55 -4.63 -5.94
C LYS A 117 -10.52 -5.08 -6.98
N LEU A 118 -9.23 -4.85 -6.74
CA LEU A 118 -8.16 -5.28 -7.64
C LEU A 118 -7.98 -6.80 -7.59
N VAL A 119 -7.91 -7.40 -6.40
CA VAL A 119 -7.76 -8.86 -6.27
C VAL A 119 -8.97 -9.64 -6.80
N GLN A 120 -10.16 -9.02 -6.86
CA GLN A 120 -11.33 -9.64 -7.48
C GLN A 120 -11.34 -9.57 -9.03
N ARG A 121 -10.46 -8.75 -9.61
CA ARG A 121 -10.41 -8.51 -11.07
C ARG A 121 -9.13 -8.99 -11.72
N THR A 122 -8.15 -9.38 -10.92
CA THR A 122 -6.84 -9.82 -11.39
C THR A 122 -6.38 -11.02 -10.56
N PRO A 123 -5.51 -11.88 -11.09
CA PRO A 123 -4.89 -12.95 -10.32
C PRO A 123 -3.71 -12.46 -9.45
N ALA A 124 -3.60 -11.16 -9.21
CA ALA A 124 -2.46 -10.54 -8.55
C ALA A 124 -2.24 -11.11 -7.15
N LYS A 125 -0.98 -11.41 -6.82
CA LYS A 125 -0.55 -11.74 -5.47
C LYS A 125 -0.34 -10.49 -4.65
N VAL A 126 -0.68 -10.53 -3.37
CA VAL A 126 -0.59 -9.37 -2.47
C VAL A 126 0.50 -9.61 -1.42
N PHE A 127 1.42 -8.67 -1.35
CA PHE A 127 2.50 -8.62 -0.35
C PHE A 127 2.39 -7.34 0.47
N CYS A 128 2.85 -7.40 1.72
CA CYS A 128 3.08 -6.22 2.56
C CYS A 128 4.57 -6.09 2.83
N GLY A 129 5.12 -4.93 2.51
CA GLY A 129 6.52 -4.64 2.69
C GLY A 129 6.76 -3.42 3.58
N ILE A 130 7.82 -3.47 4.38
CA ILE A 130 8.28 -2.35 5.20
C ILE A 130 9.80 -2.21 5.13
N ALA A 131 10.31 -0.99 5.24
CA ALA A 131 11.74 -0.73 5.40
C ALA A 131 12.00 -0.07 6.75
N LYS A 132 12.38 -0.88 7.74
CA LYS A 132 12.69 -0.44 9.10
C LYS A 132 14.01 0.32 9.11
N ARG A 133 14.05 1.50 9.73
CA ARG A 133 15.29 2.21 10.03
C ARG A 133 16.09 1.45 11.08
N LEU A 134 17.35 1.20 10.80
CA LEU A 134 18.27 0.62 11.78
C LEU A 134 18.84 1.70 12.72
N PRO A 135 19.20 1.33 13.96
CA PRO A 135 19.81 2.27 14.90
C PRO A 135 21.05 2.95 14.33
N ASN A 136 21.38 4.15 14.84
CA ASN A 136 22.58 4.92 14.50
C ASN A 136 22.75 5.24 13.00
N GLY A 137 21.67 5.20 12.21
CA GLY A 137 21.73 5.54 10.79
C GLY A 137 22.50 4.55 9.91
N ILE A 138 22.71 3.30 10.36
CA ILE A 138 23.48 2.29 9.62
C ILE A 138 22.71 1.71 8.41
N GLY A 139 21.47 2.14 8.16
CA GLY A 139 20.69 1.73 7.00
C GLY A 139 19.28 1.27 7.35
N TYR A 140 18.77 0.34 6.53
CA TYR A 140 17.40 -0.17 6.63
C TYR A 140 17.40 -1.70 6.60
N LYS A 141 16.39 -2.28 7.26
CA LYS A 141 16.04 -3.69 7.11
C LYS A 141 14.72 -3.78 6.36
N VAL A 142 14.75 -4.30 5.15
CA VAL A 142 13.52 -4.57 4.37
C VAL A 142 12.94 -5.92 4.83
N VAL A 143 11.63 -5.94 5.06
CA VAL A 143 10.86 -7.14 5.38
C VAL A 143 9.64 -7.16 4.44
N VAL A 144 9.41 -8.28 3.79
CA VAL A 144 8.27 -8.49 2.88
C VAL A 144 7.58 -9.80 3.26
N GLU A 145 6.28 -9.75 3.45
CA GLU A 145 5.46 -10.92 3.76
C GLU A 145 4.24 -10.99 2.84
N GLU A 146 3.75 -12.18 2.55
CA GLU A 146 2.46 -12.35 1.90
C GLU A 146 1.35 -11.77 2.79
N ALA A 147 0.35 -11.13 2.17
CA ALA A 147 -0.81 -10.66 2.90
C ALA A 147 -1.62 -11.85 3.47
N MET A 148 -2.49 -11.56 4.45
CA MET A 148 -3.39 -12.56 5.02
C MET A 148 -4.32 -13.12 3.93
N ASP A 149 -4.53 -14.43 3.89
CA ASP A 149 -5.31 -15.13 2.85
C ASP A 149 -6.72 -14.58 2.66
N GLY A 150 -7.35 -14.09 3.74
CA GLY A 150 -8.66 -13.45 3.69
C GLY A 150 -8.76 -12.25 2.74
N ILE A 151 -7.62 -11.67 2.31
CA ILE A 151 -7.60 -10.52 1.39
C ILE A 151 -8.24 -10.87 0.03
N TYR A 152 -8.20 -12.14 -0.36
CA TYR A 152 -8.76 -12.65 -1.62
C TYR A 152 -10.25 -13.03 -1.50
N SER A 153 -10.87 -12.89 -0.32
CA SER A 153 -12.29 -13.22 -0.14
C SER A 153 -13.18 -12.39 -1.07
N SER A 154 -14.18 -13.05 -1.66
CA SER A 154 -15.22 -12.37 -2.45
C SER A 154 -16.15 -11.50 -1.60
N LYS A 155 -16.17 -11.72 -0.27
CA LYS A 155 -16.90 -10.87 0.68
C LYS A 155 -16.01 -9.67 1.05
N LEU A 156 -16.50 -8.48 0.71
CA LEU A 156 -15.76 -7.24 0.92
C LEU A 156 -15.29 -7.06 2.37
N GLU A 157 -16.16 -7.36 3.33
CA GLU A 157 -15.88 -7.21 4.77
C GLU A 157 -14.70 -8.08 5.20
N GLU A 158 -14.66 -9.34 4.77
CA GLU A 158 -13.56 -10.27 5.06
C GLU A 158 -12.26 -9.79 4.42
N SER A 159 -12.31 -9.34 3.16
CA SER A 159 -11.14 -8.83 2.45
C SER A 159 -10.58 -7.55 3.10
N LEU A 160 -11.43 -6.65 3.57
CA LEU A 160 -10.99 -5.43 4.27
C LEU A 160 -10.42 -5.72 5.67
N ALA A 161 -11.03 -6.66 6.40
CA ALA A 161 -10.49 -7.10 7.68
C ALA A 161 -9.09 -7.69 7.52
N ALA A 162 -8.90 -8.59 6.54
CA ALA A 162 -7.60 -9.18 6.22
C ALA A 162 -6.56 -8.14 5.76
N LEU A 163 -6.99 -7.11 4.99
CA LEU A 163 -6.12 -5.98 4.64
C LEU A 163 -5.62 -5.26 5.89
N ASN A 164 -6.52 -4.89 6.80
CA ASN A 164 -6.15 -4.22 8.04
C ASN A 164 -5.29 -5.11 8.94
N GLU A 165 -5.63 -6.39 9.11
CA GLU A 165 -4.84 -7.36 9.88
C GLU A 165 -3.42 -7.51 9.32
N THR A 166 -3.26 -7.52 8.00
CA THR A 166 -1.94 -7.53 7.35
C THR A 166 -1.11 -6.32 7.75
N ILE A 167 -1.72 -5.12 7.78
CA ILE A 167 -1.05 -3.88 8.18
C ILE A 167 -0.73 -3.90 9.68
N GLU A 168 -1.68 -4.30 10.52
CA GLU A 168 -1.49 -4.42 11.98
C GLU A 168 -0.31 -5.34 12.32
N LYS A 169 -0.25 -6.51 11.68
CA LYS A 169 0.87 -7.45 11.85
C LYS A 169 2.21 -6.79 11.53
N SER A 170 2.28 -6.01 10.43
CA SER A 170 3.49 -5.27 10.07
C SER A 170 3.84 -4.17 11.09
N ILE A 171 2.84 -3.42 11.59
CA ILE A 171 3.02 -2.40 12.64
C ILE A 171 3.59 -3.02 13.90
N LEU A 172 3.03 -4.16 14.36
CA LEU A 172 3.45 -4.84 15.58
C LEU A 172 4.91 -5.30 15.57
N THR A 173 5.53 -5.41 14.40
CA THR A 173 6.96 -5.73 14.30
C THR A 173 7.89 -4.53 14.58
N THR A 174 7.37 -3.29 14.55
CA THR A 174 8.14 -2.05 14.75
C THR A 174 7.20 -0.86 15.05
N VAL A 175 6.51 -0.97 16.17
CA VAL A 175 5.45 -0.04 16.61
C VAL A 175 5.94 1.41 16.63
N GLU A 176 7.19 1.64 17.02
CA GLU A 176 7.81 2.97 17.14
C GLU A 176 8.06 3.68 15.80
N GLN A 177 7.95 2.97 14.67
CA GLN A 177 8.21 3.55 13.34
C GLN A 177 6.95 3.73 12.49
N TYR A 178 5.78 3.47 13.04
CA TYR A 178 4.52 3.75 12.35
C TYR A 178 4.12 5.23 12.53
N SER A 179 3.49 5.80 11.52
CA SER A 179 3.04 7.20 11.51
C SER A 179 1.80 7.42 12.39
N TRP A 180 1.95 7.30 13.73
CA TRP A 180 0.85 7.47 14.69
C TRP A 180 0.25 8.87 14.72
N GLU A 181 0.98 9.89 14.28
CA GLU A 181 0.51 11.27 14.17
C GLU A 181 -0.61 11.44 13.13
N TYR A 182 -0.73 10.49 12.19
CA TYR A 182 -1.83 10.47 11.25
C TYR A 182 -3.12 10.03 11.93
N LYS A 183 -4.13 10.89 11.92
CA LYS A 183 -5.44 10.63 12.53
C LYS A 183 -6.23 9.57 11.76
N ARG A 184 -5.90 8.29 11.95
CA ARG A 184 -6.48 7.14 11.25
C ARG A 184 -7.98 6.99 11.47
N PHE A 185 -8.46 7.35 12.66
CA PHE A 185 -9.87 7.25 13.07
C PHE A 185 -10.63 8.58 12.95
N ARG A 186 -10.13 9.55 12.17
CA ARG A 186 -10.78 10.86 12.00
C ARG A 186 -12.17 10.80 11.36
N LYS A 187 -12.54 9.70 10.75
CA LYS A 187 -13.88 9.36 10.28
C LYS A 187 -14.39 8.22 11.12
N THR A 188 -15.51 8.43 11.79
CA THR A 188 -16.19 7.42 12.60
C THR A 188 -17.46 6.96 11.90
N SER A 189 -17.91 5.76 12.20
CA SER A 189 -19.08 5.16 11.55
C SER A 189 -20.40 5.84 11.96
N ASP A 190 -20.43 6.46 13.12
CA ASP A 190 -21.60 7.15 13.70
C ASP A 190 -21.53 8.68 13.52
N GLY A 191 -20.47 9.20 12.90
CA GLY A 191 -20.24 10.64 12.71
C GLY A 191 -19.74 11.37 13.95
N SER A 192 -19.44 10.67 15.03
CA SER A 192 -18.82 11.23 16.25
C SER A 192 -17.38 11.71 15.98
N ARG A 193 -16.76 12.32 16.99
CA ARG A 193 -15.34 12.67 16.97
C ARG A 193 -14.56 11.64 17.78
N PHE A 194 -13.56 11.04 17.17
CA PHE A 194 -12.63 10.13 17.86
C PHE A 194 -11.49 10.90 18.56
N TYR A 195 -11.10 12.07 18.00
CA TYR A 195 -10.03 12.94 18.52
C TYR A 195 -10.57 14.32 18.94
#